data_fa33c2f78e08a0d5d88c479fa63c602b
#
_entry.id   fa33c2f78e08a0d5d88c479fa63c602b
#
_cell.length_a   1.000
_cell.length_b   1.000
_cell.length_c   1.000
_cell.angle_alpha   90.00
_cell.angle_beta   90.00
_cell.angle_gamma   90.00
#
_symmetry.space_group_name_H-M   'P 1'
#
loop_
_entity.id
_entity.type
_entity.pdbx_description
1 polymer ?
#
loop_
_entity_poly.entity_id
_entity_poly.type
_entity_poly.pdbx_seq_one_letter_code
_entity_poly.pdbx_strand_id
1 'polypeptide(L)'
;MEGVQPIVDALAEYEEINQKFGLPEYYEDQDKMDKLFSRQAELQDIIDATDAWNLDSKLERAMDALRCPPEDATVDHLSGGERRRVALCRLLLQKPDVLLLDEPTNHLDAESIDWLEQHLQQYEGTVIAVTHDRYFLDHVAGWILELDRGEGIPWKGNYSSWLEQKTKRMEMEEKTASKRRKTLERELEWVRMAPKARQAKGKARLNSYD
;
A
#
# COMPACT_ATOMS: atom_id res chain seq x y z
N MET A 1 12.47 15.21 -10.45
CA MET A 1 13.88 14.74 -10.51
C MET A 1 14.49 14.42 -9.14
N GLU A 2 14.30 15.21 -8.05
CA GLU A 2 14.96 14.95 -6.75
C GLU A 2 14.86 13.50 -6.22
N GLY A 3 13.76 12.79 -6.49
CA GLY A 3 13.57 11.41 -5.99
C GLY A 3 14.38 10.33 -6.70
N VAL A 4 14.87 10.62 -7.88
CA VAL A 4 15.70 9.74 -8.71
C VAL A 4 17.08 10.35 -9.00
N GLN A 5 17.46 11.38 -8.23
CA GLN A 5 18.70 12.11 -8.43
C GLN A 5 19.96 11.22 -8.48
N PRO A 6 20.12 10.21 -7.60
CA PRO A 6 21.29 9.32 -7.66
C PRO A 6 21.38 8.54 -8.97
N ILE A 7 20.23 8.20 -9.57
CA ILE A 7 20.18 7.49 -10.85
C ILE A 7 20.53 8.44 -12.00
N VAL A 8 20.01 9.67 -11.96
CA VAL A 8 20.32 10.71 -12.94
C VAL A 8 21.82 11.06 -12.89
N ASP A 9 22.38 11.18 -11.70
CA ASP A 9 23.80 11.44 -11.51
C ASP A 9 24.68 10.28 -12.04
N ALA A 10 24.26 9.04 -11.84
CA ALA A 10 24.97 7.87 -12.39
C ALA A 10 24.94 7.84 -13.92
N LEU A 11 23.80 8.17 -14.55
CA LEU A 11 23.70 8.28 -16.01
C LEU A 11 24.58 9.39 -16.55
N ALA A 12 24.58 10.56 -15.91
CA ALA A 12 25.41 11.70 -16.32
C ALA A 12 26.91 11.38 -16.19
N GLU A 13 27.34 10.77 -15.09
CA GLU A 13 28.71 10.33 -14.89
C GLU A 13 29.13 9.27 -15.91
N TYR A 14 28.22 8.34 -16.25
CA TYR A 14 28.48 7.32 -17.27
C TYR A 14 28.71 7.93 -18.64
N GLU A 15 27.91 8.92 -19.04
CA GLU A 15 28.12 9.66 -20.30
C GLU A 15 29.44 10.45 -20.30
N GLU A 16 29.78 11.11 -19.18
CA GLU A 16 31.03 11.84 -19.03
C GLU A 16 32.24 10.91 -19.19
N ILE A 17 32.19 9.71 -18.60
CA ILE A 17 33.24 8.69 -18.75
C ILE A 17 33.36 8.26 -20.22
N ASN A 18 32.24 8.03 -20.91
CA ASN A 18 32.26 7.69 -22.33
C ASN A 18 32.94 8.76 -23.20
N GLN A 19 32.73 10.03 -22.87
CA GLN A 19 33.42 11.14 -23.56
C GLN A 19 34.92 11.15 -23.24
N LYS A 20 35.32 10.86 -22.00
CA LYS A 20 36.73 10.84 -21.57
C LYS A 20 37.55 9.76 -22.26
N PHE A 21 36.98 8.64 -22.68
CA PHE A 21 37.69 7.60 -23.45
C PHE A 21 38.26 8.10 -24.79
N GLY A 22 37.66 9.16 -25.39
CA GLY A 22 38.13 9.75 -26.61
C GLY A 22 39.22 10.80 -26.43
N LEU A 23 39.59 11.16 -25.20
CA LEU A 23 40.57 12.22 -24.93
C LEU A 23 42.01 11.67 -24.83
N PRO A 24 43.00 12.35 -25.51
CA PRO A 24 44.40 11.91 -25.48
C PRO A 24 44.97 11.69 -24.07
N GLU A 25 44.66 12.56 -23.16
CA GLU A 25 45.12 12.51 -21.76
C GLU A 25 44.73 11.26 -20.98
N TYR A 26 43.72 10.50 -21.48
CA TYR A 26 43.27 9.25 -20.88
C TYR A 26 43.75 8.02 -21.66
N TYR A 27 43.61 7.99 -23.01
CA TYR A 27 43.97 6.81 -23.79
C TYR A 27 45.51 6.62 -23.92
N GLU A 28 46.32 7.67 -23.69
CA GLU A 28 47.78 7.57 -23.61
C GLU A 28 48.30 7.12 -22.23
N ASP A 29 47.47 7.09 -21.20
CA ASP A 29 47.83 6.73 -19.83
C ASP A 29 47.03 5.48 -19.39
N GLN A 30 47.73 4.33 -19.31
CA GLN A 30 47.09 3.05 -18.99
C GLN A 30 46.45 3.05 -17.61
N ASP A 31 47.07 3.68 -16.60
CA ASP A 31 46.49 3.74 -15.23
C ASP A 31 45.18 4.55 -15.17
N LYS A 32 45.10 5.60 -15.97
CA LYS A 32 43.86 6.38 -16.08
C LYS A 32 42.76 5.62 -16.84
N MET A 33 43.12 4.92 -17.89
CA MET A 33 42.19 4.07 -18.63
C MET A 33 41.61 2.97 -17.76
N ASP A 34 42.45 2.26 -16.99
CA ASP A 34 41.98 1.19 -16.11
C ASP A 34 41.02 1.70 -15.03
N LYS A 35 41.27 2.91 -14.51
CA LYS A 35 40.30 3.58 -13.58
C LYS A 35 38.98 3.92 -14.22
N LEU A 36 39.00 4.43 -15.46
CA LEU A 36 37.77 4.75 -16.21
C LEU A 36 36.94 3.47 -16.47
N PHE A 37 37.58 2.39 -16.91
CA PHE A 37 36.91 1.11 -17.13
C PHE A 37 36.30 0.55 -15.84
N SER A 38 37.03 0.59 -14.72
CA SER A 38 36.52 0.12 -13.43
C SER A 38 35.30 0.94 -13.00
N ARG A 39 35.37 2.26 -13.12
CA ARG A 39 34.27 3.16 -12.75
C ARG A 39 33.07 3.02 -13.68
N GLN A 40 33.30 2.85 -14.99
CA GLN A 40 32.24 2.59 -15.96
C GLN A 40 31.47 1.29 -15.62
N ALA A 41 32.20 0.22 -15.25
CA ALA A 41 31.58 -1.05 -14.88
C ALA A 41 30.70 -0.91 -13.63
N GLU A 42 31.18 -0.20 -12.59
CA GLU A 42 30.39 0.08 -11.40
C GLU A 42 29.08 0.85 -11.73
N LEU A 43 29.20 1.88 -12.57
CA LEU A 43 28.03 2.66 -12.99
C LEU A 43 27.06 1.85 -13.85
N GLN A 44 27.60 1.00 -14.75
CA GLN A 44 26.80 0.09 -15.57
C GLN A 44 25.96 -0.84 -14.67
N ASP A 45 26.57 -1.43 -13.64
CA ASP A 45 25.85 -2.30 -12.69
C ASP A 45 24.72 -1.55 -11.98
N ILE A 46 24.95 -0.28 -11.59
CA ILE A 46 23.92 0.56 -10.95
C ILE A 46 22.78 0.87 -11.94
N ILE A 47 23.13 1.27 -13.16
CA ILE A 47 22.18 1.64 -14.21
C ILE A 47 21.30 0.45 -14.61
N ASP A 48 21.91 -0.73 -14.75
CA ASP A 48 21.20 -1.96 -15.10
C ASP A 48 20.31 -2.45 -13.95
N ALA A 49 20.81 -2.42 -12.71
CA ALA A 49 20.02 -2.80 -11.52
C ALA A 49 18.80 -1.89 -11.30
N THR A 50 18.88 -0.63 -11.66
CA THR A 50 17.79 0.35 -11.51
C THR A 50 16.93 0.50 -12.77
N ASP A 51 17.30 -0.17 -13.89
CA ASP A 51 16.69 0.00 -15.21
C ASP A 51 16.62 1.49 -15.62
N ALA A 52 17.73 2.19 -15.37
CA ALA A 52 17.84 3.63 -15.55
C ALA A 52 17.82 4.07 -17.02
N TRP A 53 18.19 3.20 -17.96
CA TRP A 53 18.11 3.48 -19.39
C TRP A 53 16.70 3.87 -19.86
N ASN A 54 15.67 3.36 -19.16
CA ASN A 54 14.26 3.61 -19.46
C ASN A 54 13.63 4.68 -18.56
N LEU A 55 14.44 5.42 -17.78
CA LEU A 55 13.94 6.37 -16.78
C LEU A 55 13.04 7.44 -17.39
N ASP A 56 13.47 8.08 -18.47
CA ASP A 56 12.71 9.14 -19.15
C ASP A 56 11.38 8.62 -19.68
N SER A 57 11.39 7.45 -20.33
CA SER A 57 10.16 6.79 -20.79
C SER A 57 9.21 6.39 -19.66
N LYS A 58 9.74 6.01 -18.49
CA LYS A 58 8.93 5.70 -17.32
C LYS A 58 8.34 6.97 -16.73
N LEU A 59 9.14 8.04 -16.68
CA LEU A 59 8.72 9.36 -16.20
C LEU A 59 7.59 9.92 -17.07
N GLU A 60 7.79 9.97 -18.40
CA GLU A 60 6.78 10.43 -19.34
C GLU A 60 5.46 9.66 -19.19
N ARG A 61 5.52 8.33 -19.19
CA ARG A 61 4.32 7.49 -19.01
C ARG A 61 3.60 7.74 -17.70
N ALA A 62 4.33 7.88 -16.60
CA ALA A 62 3.74 8.15 -15.29
C ALA A 62 3.14 9.56 -15.21
N MET A 63 3.80 10.54 -15.81
CA MET A 63 3.31 11.92 -15.88
C MET A 63 2.04 12.03 -16.73
N ASP A 64 2.01 11.38 -17.89
CA ASP A 64 0.83 11.35 -18.77
C ASP A 64 -0.35 10.64 -18.08
N ALA A 65 -0.11 9.46 -17.53
CA ALA A 65 -1.16 8.67 -16.86
C ALA A 65 -1.77 9.39 -15.65
N LEU A 66 -0.96 10.09 -14.87
CA LEU A 66 -1.41 10.90 -13.73
C LEU A 66 -1.82 12.31 -14.11
N ARG A 67 -1.78 12.67 -15.41
CA ARG A 67 -2.06 14.03 -15.91
C ARG A 67 -1.31 15.09 -15.12
N CYS A 68 -0.02 14.86 -14.95
CA CYS A 68 0.87 15.82 -14.33
C CYS A 68 0.99 17.10 -15.19
N PRO A 69 1.28 18.25 -14.58
CA PRO A 69 1.57 19.48 -15.34
C PRO A 69 2.83 19.31 -16.20
N PRO A 70 3.04 20.19 -17.21
CA PRO A 70 4.23 20.19 -18.05
C PRO A 70 5.53 20.27 -17.22
N GLU A 71 6.62 19.73 -17.77
CA GLU A 71 7.92 19.64 -17.08
C GLU A 71 8.52 20.99 -16.67
N ASP A 72 8.23 22.04 -17.44
CA ASP A 72 8.68 23.40 -17.21
C ASP A 72 7.82 24.17 -16.18
N ALA A 73 6.73 23.53 -15.68
CA ALA A 73 5.86 24.16 -14.71
C ALA A 73 6.55 24.30 -13.34
N THR A 74 6.52 25.53 -12.81
CA THR A 74 7.06 25.82 -11.47
C THR A 74 6.12 25.36 -10.40
N VAL A 75 6.61 24.57 -9.43
CA VAL A 75 5.83 23.95 -8.34
C VAL A 75 5.01 24.97 -7.54
N ASP A 76 5.51 26.18 -7.37
CA ASP A 76 4.85 27.27 -6.64
C ASP A 76 3.52 27.72 -7.29
N HIS A 77 3.41 27.56 -8.60
CA HIS A 77 2.24 27.96 -9.38
C HIS A 77 1.20 26.83 -9.54
N LEU A 78 1.51 25.62 -9.10
CA LEU A 78 0.62 24.48 -9.23
C LEU A 78 -0.55 24.56 -8.24
N SER A 79 -1.73 24.12 -8.70
CA SER A 79 -2.87 23.88 -7.83
C SER A 79 -2.59 22.75 -6.81
N GLY A 80 -3.40 22.66 -5.76
CA GLY A 80 -3.25 21.61 -4.76
C GLY A 80 -3.36 20.19 -5.34
N GLY A 81 -4.25 20.00 -6.32
CA GLY A 81 -4.41 18.72 -7.03
C GLY A 81 -3.20 18.37 -7.91
N GLU A 82 -2.66 19.33 -8.64
CA GLU A 82 -1.44 19.14 -9.46
C GLU A 82 -0.24 18.80 -8.59
N ARG A 83 -0.04 19.51 -7.48
CA ARG A 83 1.04 19.19 -6.52
C ARG A 83 0.94 17.77 -6.00
N ARG A 84 -0.28 17.30 -5.68
CA ARG A 84 -0.50 15.92 -5.23
C ARG A 84 -0.17 14.90 -6.31
N ARG A 85 -0.58 15.12 -7.56
CA ARG A 85 -0.26 14.23 -8.69
C ARG A 85 1.24 14.14 -8.96
N VAL A 86 1.93 15.29 -8.95
CA VAL A 86 3.40 15.34 -9.06
C VAL A 86 4.08 14.61 -7.91
N ALA A 87 3.61 14.82 -6.67
CA ALA A 87 4.16 14.14 -5.50
C ALA A 87 3.95 12.62 -5.58
N LEU A 88 2.76 12.17 -6.02
CA LEU A 88 2.45 10.76 -6.22
C LEU A 88 3.34 10.16 -7.32
N CYS A 89 3.46 10.82 -8.47
CA CYS A 89 4.33 10.41 -9.57
C CYS A 89 5.78 10.24 -9.09
N ARG A 90 6.32 11.22 -8.39
CA ARG A 90 7.66 11.17 -7.79
C ARG A 90 7.82 9.97 -6.87
N LEU A 91 6.86 9.75 -5.97
CA LEU A 91 6.91 8.68 -4.98
C LEU A 91 6.88 7.29 -5.63
N LEU A 92 6.05 7.09 -6.65
CA LEU A 92 5.98 5.83 -7.40
C LEU A 92 7.27 5.52 -8.17
N LEU A 93 7.93 6.55 -8.71
CA LEU A 93 9.21 6.40 -9.42
C LEU A 93 10.38 6.09 -8.48
N GLN A 94 10.32 6.53 -7.22
CA GLN A 94 11.33 6.22 -6.21
C GLN A 94 11.34 4.75 -5.77
N LYS A 95 10.22 4.05 -5.96
CA LYS A 95 10.02 2.64 -5.59
C LYS A 95 10.51 2.29 -4.18
N PRO A 96 10.06 2.99 -3.11
CA PRO A 96 10.46 2.65 -1.74
C PRO A 96 9.98 1.25 -1.35
N ASP A 97 10.70 0.57 -0.44
CA ASP A 97 10.29 -0.74 0.08
C ASP A 97 8.92 -0.72 0.76
N VAL A 98 8.57 0.42 1.38
CA VAL A 98 7.27 0.66 2.00
C VAL A 98 6.67 1.96 1.48
N LEU A 99 5.53 1.84 0.82
CA LEU A 99 4.78 2.95 0.23
C LEU A 99 3.55 3.27 1.11
N LEU A 100 3.50 4.48 1.66
CA LEU A 100 2.37 4.95 2.47
C LEU A 100 1.55 5.95 1.66
N LEU A 101 0.26 5.64 1.44
CA LEU A 101 -0.65 6.46 0.66
C LEU A 101 -1.86 6.89 1.51
N ASP A 102 -2.13 8.18 1.52
CA ASP A 102 -3.32 8.76 2.17
C ASP A 102 -4.24 9.34 1.10
N GLU A 103 -5.41 8.72 0.94
CA GLU A 103 -6.42 9.07 -0.08
C GLU A 103 -5.82 9.23 -1.49
N PRO A 104 -5.14 8.20 -2.05
CA PRO A 104 -4.38 8.34 -3.29
C PRO A 104 -5.26 8.57 -4.52
N THR A 105 -6.53 8.20 -4.48
CA THR A 105 -7.49 8.38 -5.59
C THR A 105 -8.11 9.78 -5.64
N ASN A 106 -7.94 10.58 -4.58
CA ASN A 106 -8.47 11.93 -4.54
C ASN A 106 -7.84 12.83 -5.61
N HIS A 107 -8.67 13.54 -6.35
CA HIS A 107 -8.30 14.44 -7.46
C HIS A 107 -7.73 13.73 -8.70
N LEU A 108 -7.87 12.41 -8.81
CA LEU A 108 -7.59 11.64 -10.01
C LEU A 108 -8.89 11.42 -10.79
N ASP A 109 -8.77 11.35 -12.11
CA ASP A 109 -9.87 10.86 -12.96
C ASP A 109 -9.84 9.33 -13.07
N ALA A 110 -10.86 8.75 -13.70
CA ALA A 110 -11.02 7.31 -13.79
C ALA A 110 -9.83 6.62 -14.49
N GLU A 111 -9.28 7.23 -15.52
CA GLU A 111 -8.14 6.66 -16.27
C GLU A 111 -6.86 6.64 -15.42
N SER A 112 -6.63 7.74 -14.66
CA SER A 112 -5.49 7.82 -13.73
C SER A 112 -5.63 6.85 -12.55
N ILE A 113 -6.86 6.62 -12.06
CA ILE A 113 -7.13 5.62 -11.01
C ILE A 113 -6.83 4.21 -11.54
N ASP A 114 -7.35 3.85 -12.73
CA ASP A 114 -7.10 2.54 -13.34
C ASP A 114 -5.59 2.27 -13.53
N TRP A 115 -4.86 3.26 -14.03
CA TRP A 115 -3.42 3.15 -14.16
C TRP A 115 -2.73 2.96 -12.80
N LEU A 116 -3.15 3.72 -11.76
CA LEU A 116 -2.59 3.61 -10.41
C LEU A 116 -2.86 2.21 -9.82
N GLU A 117 -4.08 1.69 -9.98
CA GLU A 117 -4.44 0.34 -9.55
C GLU A 117 -3.52 -0.72 -10.18
N GLN A 118 -3.33 -0.67 -11.51
CA GLN A 118 -2.45 -1.59 -12.22
C GLN A 118 -1.00 -1.46 -11.76
N HIS A 119 -0.53 -0.24 -11.53
CA HIS A 119 0.83 0.01 -11.04
C HIS A 119 1.04 -0.57 -9.64
N LEU A 120 0.08 -0.38 -8.73
CA LEU A 120 0.17 -0.88 -7.36
C LEU A 120 0.00 -2.40 -7.26
N GLN A 121 -0.77 -3.04 -8.15
CA GLN A 121 -0.86 -4.50 -8.23
C GLN A 121 0.47 -5.16 -8.60
N GLN A 122 1.32 -4.46 -9.35
CA GLN A 122 2.64 -4.91 -9.78
C GLN A 122 3.77 -4.39 -8.89
N TYR A 123 3.43 -3.67 -7.82
CA TYR A 123 4.42 -3.07 -6.94
C TYR A 123 5.14 -4.14 -6.12
N GLU A 124 6.48 -4.18 -6.18
CA GLU A 124 7.29 -5.21 -5.51
C GLU A 124 7.42 -4.99 -4.00
N GLY A 125 7.23 -3.73 -3.53
CA GLY A 125 7.30 -3.36 -2.13
C GLY A 125 5.98 -3.54 -1.38
N THR A 126 5.95 -3.12 -0.12
CA THR A 126 4.74 -3.12 0.70
C THR A 126 3.96 -1.83 0.51
N VAL A 127 2.70 -1.92 0.14
CA VAL A 127 1.80 -0.76 0.02
C VAL A 127 0.82 -0.73 1.20
N ILE A 128 0.76 0.41 1.89
CA ILE A 128 -0.23 0.69 2.92
C ILE A 128 -1.02 1.93 2.48
N ALA A 129 -2.30 1.75 2.20
CA ALA A 129 -3.17 2.83 1.76
C ALA A 129 -4.33 3.06 2.73
N VAL A 130 -4.62 4.33 3.01
CA VAL A 130 -5.84 4.76 3.69
C VAL A 130 -6.73 5.40 2.64
N THR A 131 -7.94 4.88 2.46
CA THR A 131 -8.88 5.43 1.47
C THR A 131 -10.32 5.06 1.78
N HIS A 132 -11.25 5.87 1.27
CA HIS A 132 -12.69 5.60 1.27
C HIS A 132 -13.18 5.00 -0.05
N ASP A 133 -12.31 4.87 -1.04
CA ASP A 133 -12.64 4.30 -2.35
C ASP A 133 -12.71 2.77 -2.29
N ARG A 134 -13.94 2.25 -2.30
CA ARG A 134 -14.22 0.82 -2.18
C ARG A 134 -13.79 0.04 -3.41
N TYR A 135 -13.88 0.65 -4.59
CA TYR A 135 -13.48 0.01 -5.85
C TYR A 135 -11.95 -0.14 -5.89
N PHE A 136 -11.24 0.91 -5.53
CA PHE A 136 -9.80 0.87 -5.40
C PHE A 136 -9.35 -0.21 -4.40
N LEU A 137 -9.97 -0.29 -3.21
CA LEU A 137 -9.68 -1.34 -2.22
C LEU A 137 -10.00 -2.74 -2.74
N ASP A 138 -11.05 -2.88 -3.56
CA ASP A 138 -11.43 -4.19 -4.11
C ASP A 138 -10.42 -4.68 -5.15
N HIS A 139 -9.82 -3.77 -5.92
CA HIS A 139 -8.85 -4.10 -6.97
C HIS A 139 -7.41 -4.26 -6.45
N VAL A 140 -7.00 -3.46 -5.46
CA VAL A 140 -5.58 -3.37 -5.04
C VAL A 140 -5.30 -4.10 -3.73
N ALA A 141 -6.26 -4.15 -2.79
CA ALA A 141 -5.99 -4.67 -1.46
C ALA A 141 -5.92 -6.20 -1.42
N GLY A 142 -4.81 -6.74 -0.90
CA GLY A 142 -4.68 -8.16 -0.52
C GLY A 142 -5.02 -8.41 0.95
N TRP A 143 -5.00 -7.34 1.76
CA TRP A 143 -5.36 -7.33 3.16
C TRP A 143 -6.07 -6.03 3.52
N ILE A 144 -7.02 -6.09 4.45
CA ILE A 144 -7.68 -4.91 5.03
C ILE A 144 -7.42 -4.90 6.52
N LEU A 145 -6.92 -3.77 7.05
CA LEU A 145 -6.82 -3.51 8.46
C LEU A 145 -7.99 -2.63 8.87
N GLU A 146 -8.96 -3.23 9.56
CA GLU A 146 -10.08 -2.48 10.13
C GLU A 146 -9.70 -1.90 11.49
N LEU A 147 -9.91 -0.60 11.67
CA LEU A 147 -9.74 0.06 12.96
C LEU A 147 -11.12 0.22 13.60
N ASP A 148 -11.40 -0.53 14.66
CA ASP A 148 -12.66 -0.47 15.40
C ASP A 148 -12.41 -0.38 16.89
N ARG A 149 -13.00 0.61 17.56
CA ARG A 149 -12.95 0.81 19.01
C ARG A 149 -11.55 0.75 19.64
N GLY A 150 -10.55 1.23 18.91
CA GLY A 150 -9.15 1.26 19.36
C GLY A 150 -8.37 -0.04 19.10
N GLU A 151 -8.97 -1.01 18.45
CA GLU A 151 -8.34 -2.26 18.04
C GLU A 151 -8.13 -2.27 16.52
N GLY A 152 -7.03 -2.90 16.07
CA GLY A 152 -6.74 -3.16 14.67
C GLY A 152 -7.05 -4.62 14.34
N ILE A 153 -8.02 -4.85 13.46
CA ILE A 153 -8.47 -6.19 13.07
C ILE A 153 -8.02 -6.47 11.65
N PRO A 154 -7.04 -7.35 11.42
CA PRO A 154 -6.59 -7.69 10.08
C PRO A 154 -7.54 -8.70 9.42
N TRP A 155 -7.89 -8.44 8.16
CA TRP A 155 -8.71 -9.29 7.33
C TRP A 155 -7.95 -9.63 6.04
N LYS A 156 -7.91 -10.90 5.70
CA LYS A 156 -7.30 -11.34 4.44
C LYS A 156 -8.29 -11.21 3.30
N GLY A 157 -7.84 -10.58 2.21
CA GLY A 157 -8.60 -10.37 0.99
C GLY A 157 -8.88 -8.90 0.70
N ASN A 158 -9.66 -8.66 -0.35
CA ASN A 158 -10.09 -7.35 -0.81
C ASN A 158 -11.33 -6.83 -0.04
N TYR A 159 -11.87 -5.69 -0.45
CA TYR A 159 -13.02 -5.06 0.21
C TYR A 159 -14.27 -5.95 0.22
N SER A 160 -14.60 -6.58 -0.91
CA SER A 160 -15.75 -7.50 -1.01
C SER A 160 -15.61 -8.68 -0.05
N SER A 161 -14.44 -9.29 0.00
CA SER A 161 -14.12 -10.38 0.92
C SER A 161 -14.20 -9.94 2.39
N TRP A 162 -13.70 -8.75 2.72
CA TRP A 162 -13.82 -8.17 4.04
C TRP A 162 -15.28 -7.98 4.45
N LEU A 163 -16.11 -7.45 3.55
CA LEU A 163 -17.53 -7.20 3.84
C LEU A 163 -18.29 -8.50 4.15
N GLU A 164 -18.05 -9.56 3.39
CA GLU A 164 -18.63 -10.87 3.63
C GLU A 164 -18.20 -11.46 4.99
N GLN A 165 -16.91 -11.41 5.30
CA GLN A 165 -16.36 -11.92 6.55
C GLN A 165 -16.91 -11.15 7.75
N LYS A 166 -16.97 -9.81 7.65
CA LYS A 166 -17.54 -8.94 8.68
C LYS A 166 -19.01 -9.24 8.93
N THR A 167 -19.80 -9.40 7.87
CA THR A 167 -21.24 -9.73 7.98
C THR A 167 -21.44 -11.05 8.71
N LYS A 168 -20.69 -12.10 8.34
CA LYS A 168 -20.76 -13.41 9.02
C LYS A 168 -20.37 -13.32 10.50
N ARG A 169 -19.33 -12.53 10.82
CA ARG A 169 -18.92 -12.31 12.20
C ARG A 169 -20.01 -11.62 13.02
N MET A 170 -20.61 -10.55 12.49
CA MET A 170 -21.70 -9.83 13.16
C MET A 170 -22.91 -10.74 13.42
N GLU A 171 -23.32 -11.55 12.45
CA GLU A 171 -24.39 -12.54 12.63
C GLU A 171 -24.09 -13.55 13.74
N MET A 172 -22.85 -14.03 13.83
CA MET A 172 -22.42 -14.94 14.88
C MET A 172 -22.43 -14.26 16.26
N GLU A 173 -21.96 -13.03 16.34
CA GLU A 173 -21.97 -12.23 17.57
C GLU A 173 -23.39 -11.98 18.05
N GLU A 174 -24.31 -11.62 17.16
CA GLU A 174 -25.73 -11.41 17.48
C GLU A 174 -26.39 -12.69 17.98
N LYS A 175 -26.16 -13.82 17.30
CA LYS A 175 -26.66 -15.14 17.74
C LYS A 175 -26.12 -15.51 19.12
N THR A 176 -24.86 -15.21 19.39
CA THR A 176 -24.20 -15.48 20.68
C THR A 176 -24.77 -14.55 21.77
N ALA A 177 -24.92 -13.26 21.48
CA ALA A 177 -25.52 -12.29 22.39
C ALA A 177 -26.98 -12.69 22.75
N SER A 178 -27.78 -13.09 21.74
CA SER A 178 -29.15 -13.58 21.95
C SER A 178 -29.21 -14.84 22.84
N LYS A 179 -28.28 -15.79 22.64
CA LYS A 179 -28.17 -16.99 23.52
C LYS A 179 -27.82 -16.61 24.96
N ARG A 180 -26.83 -15.73 25.14
CA ARG A 180 -26.41 -15.22 26.46
C ARG A 180 -27.56 -14.52 27.17
N ARG A 181 -28.30 -13.67 26.46
CA ARG A 181 -29.47 -12.98 26.98
C ARG A 181 -30.56 -13.96 27.48
N LYS A 182 -30.90 -14.98 26.66
CA LYS A 182 -31.87 -16.02 27.05
C LYS A 182 -31.42 -16.81 28.27
N THR A 183 -30.12 -17.10 28.38
CA THR A 183 -29.56 -17.77 29.55
C THR A 183 -29.67 -16.90 30.81
N LEU A 184 -29.30 -15.62 30.69
CA LEU A 184 -29.39 -14.64 31.77
C LEU A 184 -30.84 -14.44 32.22
N GLU A 185 -31.80 -14.34 31.31
CA GLU A 185 -33.22 -14.23 31.60
C GLU A 185 -33.72 -15.47 32.40
N ARG A 186 -33.31 -16.66 32.01
CA ARG A 186 -33.65 -17.90 32.78
C ARG A 186 -33.02 -17.92 34.16
N GLU A 187 -31.80 -17.46 34.29
CA GLU A 187 -31.14 -17.37 35.61
C GLU A 187 -31.80 -16.32 36.49
N LEU A 188 -32.19 -15.16 35.92
CA LEU A 188 -32.93 -14.13 36.64
C LEU A 188 -34.31 -14.62 37.09
N GLU A 189 -35.03 -15.36 36.25
CA GLU A 189 -36.28 -15.99 36.65
C GLU A 189 -36.06 -16.98 37.83
N TRP A 190 -35.01 -17.80 37.73
CA TRP A 190 -34.66 -18.76 38.80
C TRP A 190 -34.34 -18.03 40.12
N VAL A 191 -33.60 -16.93 40.09
CA VAL A 191 -33.29 -16.09 41.26
C VAL A 191 -34.55 -15.47 41.88
N ARG A 192 -35.53 -15.07 41.05
CA ARG A 192 -36.80 -14.46 41.50
C ARG A 192 -37.80 -15.44 42.06
N MET A 193 -37.61 -16.73 41.82
CA MET A 193 -38.47 -17.77 42.39
C MET A 193 -38.36 -17.83 43.90
N ALA A 194 -39.50 -18.10 44.61
CA ALA A 194 -39.51 -18.32 46.05
C ALA A 194 -38.61 -19.51 46.45
N PRO A 195 -37.99 -19.52 47.63
CA PRO A 195 -37.05 -20.56 48.07
C PRO A 195 -37.57 -21.99 47.89
N LYS A 196 -38.85 -22.25 48.20
CA LYS A 196 -39.49 -23.56 48.05
C LYS A 196 -39.60 -24.03 46.60
N ALA A 197 -39.87 -23.12 45.66
CA ALA A 197 -39.91 -23.39 44.20
C ALA A 197 -38.51 -23.67 43.60
N ARG A 198 -37.46 -23.04 44.12
CA ARG A 198 -36.08 -23.33 43.76
C ARG A 198 -35.64 -24.73 44.14
N GLN A 199 -35.98 -25.18 45.34
CA GLN A 199 -35.69 -26.56 45.82
C GLN A 199 -36.39 -27.64 45.01
N ALA A 200 -37.65 -27.43 44.62
CA ALA A 200 -38.41 -28.37 43.80
C ALA A 200 -37.83 -28.53 42.38
N LYS A 201 -37.43 -27.44 41.72
CA LYS A 201 -36.78 -27.49 40.42
C LYS A 201 -35.33 -28.05 40.46
N GLY A 202 -34.62 -27.85 41.58
CA GLY A 202 -33.30 -28.45 41.82
C GLY A 202 -33.37 -29.98 41.94
N LYS A 203 -34.39 -30.50 42.68
CA LYS A 203 -34.64 -31.95 42.78
C LYS A 203 -35.07 -32.59 41.46
N ALA A 204 -35.91 -31.92 40.65
CA ALA A 204 -36.33 -32.42 39.35
C ALA A 204 -35.16 -32.51 38.36
N ARG A 205 -34.18 -31.61 38.46
CA ARG A 205 -32.94 -31.66 37.65
C ARG A 205 -31.99 -32.78 38.04
N LEU A 206 -31.89 -33.08 39.35
CA LEU A 206 -31.07 -34.20 39.83
C LEU A 206 -31.66 -35.55 39.41
N ASN A 207 -33.00 -35.71 39.47
CA ASN A 207 -33.66 -36.94 39.04
C ASN A 207 -33.73 -37.15 37.51
N SER A 208 -33.29 -36.21 36.70
CA SER A 208 -33.18 -36.38 35.22
C SER A 208 -31.77 -36.80 34.77
N TYR A 209 -30.86 -37.02 35.72
CA TYR A 209 -29.49 -37.50 35.47
C TYR A 209 -29.26 -38.96 35.93
N ASP A 210 -30.24 -39.59 36.56
CA ASP A 210 -30.34 -41.03 36.80
C ASP A 210 -31.22 -41.67 35.70
#